data_2d899ec2e95575b4b31c26a62a4d1a61
#
_entry.id   2d899ec2e95575b4b31c26a62a4d1a61
#
_cell.length_a   1.000
_cell.length_b   1.000
_cell.length_c   1.000
_cell.angle_alpha   90.00
_cell.angle_beta   90.00
_cell.angle_gamma   90.00
#
_symmetry.space_group_name_H-M   'P 1'
#
loop_
_entity.id
_entity.type
_entity.pdbx_description
1 polymer ?
#
loop_
_entity_poly.entity_id
_entity_poly.type
_entity_poly.pdbx_seq_one_letter_code
_entity_poly.pdbx_strand_id
1 'polypeptide(L)'
;ETYINSNELKDIAKLGITCFALEQVPRISRAQSMDVLSSQSNLAGYRAVIEASQIYRKAFPMMMTAAGTIPPARVLVMGAGVAGLQAIATAKRMGAIVSATDVRPAAKEQVESLGGKFVAVEDEEFKEAESSGGYAKQMSAAYQKKQAELVSKTISDQDIVCLLYTSPSPRDIS
;
A
#
# COMPACT_ATOMS: atom_id res chain seq x y z
N GLU A 1 -20.53 8.31 4.19
CA GLU A 1 -20.47 8.94 5.52
C GLU A 1 -19.47 10.10 5.41
N THR A 2 -19.94 11.32 5.62
CA THR A 2 -19.05 12.48 5.69
C THR A 2 -18.30 12.42 7.01
N TYR A 3 -16.99 12.48 6.97
CA TYR A 3 -16.12 12.54 8.16
C TYR A 3 -16.32 13.85 8.95
N ILE A 4 -17.05 14.80 8.38
CA ILE A 4 -17.39 16.07 9.02
C ILE A 4 -18.65 15.86 9.87
N ASN A 5 -18.57 16.19 11.15
CA ASN A 5 -19.68 16.17 12.09
C ASN A 5 -20.85 17.04 11.54
N SER A 6 -22.08 16.53 11.58
CA SER A 6 -23.25 17.22 11.08
C SER A 6 -23.48 18.62 11.74
N ASN A 7 -22.98 18.83 12.95
CA ASN A 7 -23.05 20.13 13.61
C ASN A 7 -22.06 21.13 13.03
N GLU A 8 -20.85 20.71 12.68
CA GLU A 8 -19.86 21.54 11.98
C GLU A 8 -20.36 22.00 10.62
N LEU A 9 -21.01 21.11 9.87
CA LEU A 9 -21.64 21.47 8.59
C LEU A 9 -22.73 22.54 8.75
N LYS A 10 -23.56 22.45 9.82
CA LYS A 10 -24.57 23.46 10.12
C LYS A 10 -23.96 24.82 10.47
N ASP A 11 -22.83 24.80 11.19
CA ASP A 11 -22.16 26.06 11.58
C ASP A 11 -21.47 26.70 10.36
N ILE A 12 -20.85 25.92 9.49
CA ILE A 12 -20.32 26.40 8.21
C ILE A 12 -21.45 26.98 7.33
N ALA A 13 -22.59 26.28 7.25
CA ALA A 13 -23.76 26.77 6.51
C ALA A 13 -24.30 28.11 7.01
N LYS A 14 -24.30 28.34 8.31
CA LYS A 14 -24.73 29.65 8.92
C LYS A 14 -23.82 30.80 8.49
N LEU A 15 -22.55 30.52 8.16
CA LEU A 15 -21.60 31.52 7.69
C LEU A 15 -21.75 31.87 6.21
N GLY A 16 -22.68 31.22 5.48
CA GLY A 16 -22.89 31.44 4.06
C GLY A 16 -21.72 30.96 3.17
N ILE A 17 -20.87 30.05 3.67
CA ILE A 17 -19.71 29.51 2.96
C ILE A 17 -20.14 28.35 2.07
N THR A 18 -19.72 28.36 0.81
CA THR A 18 -19.86 27.23 -0.10
C THR A 18 -18.70 26.27 0.09
N CYS A 19 -18.99 24.99 0.42
CA CYS A 19 -18.00 23.96 0.63
C CYS A 19 -18.10 22.86 -0.44
N PHE A 20 -16.95 22.35 -0.87
CA PHE A 20 -16.83 21.20 -1.74
C PHE A 20 -16.11 20.08 -1.00
N ALA A 21 -16.80 18.95 -0.78
CA ALA A 21 -16.22 17.76 -0.16
C ALA A 21 -15.47 16.96 -1.24
N LEU A 22 -14.16 17.16 -1.37
CA LEU A 22 -13.34 16.53 -2.41
C LEU A 22 -13.27 15.00 -2.24
N GLU A 23 -13.41 14.49 -1.02
CA GLU A 23 -13.48 13.06 -0.73
C GLU A 23 -14.78 12.39 -1.26
N GLN A 24 -15.79 13.20 -1.60
CA GLN A 24 -17.06 12.74 -2.18
C GLN A 24 -17.05 12.75 -3.72
N VAL A 25 -15.96 13.19 -4.33
CA VAL A 25 -15.85 13.15 -5.80
C VAL A 25 -15.94 11.70 -6.28
N PRO A 26 -16.88 11.38 -7.19
CA PRO A 26 -17.10 10.00 -7.63
C PRO A 26 -15.88 9.47 -8.39
N ARG A 27 -15.55 8.19 -8.17
CA ARG A 27 -14.43 7.50 -8.84
C ARG A 27 -14.84 7.03 -10.24
N ILE A 28 -15.01 7.99 -11.15
CA ILE A 28 -15.33 7.77 -12.56
C ILE A 28 -14.24 8.39 -13.43
N SER A 29 -14.09 7.92 -14.67
CA SER A 29 -13.03 8.36 -15.59
C SER A 29 -12.98 9.89 -15.76
N ARG A 30 -14.15 10.56 -15.83
CA ARG A 30 -14.24 12.01 -15.97
C ARG A 30 -13.76 12.80 -14.75
N ALA A 31 -13.74 12.18 -13.58
CA ALA A 31 -13.36 12.81 -12.31
C ALA A 31 -11.95 12.44 -11.84
N GLN A 32 -11.20 11.62 -12.58
CA GLN A 32 -9.86 11.16 -12.19
C GLN A 32 -8.88 12.32 -11.94
N SER A 33 -8.99 13.41 -12.67
CA SER A 33 -8.17 14.60 -12.47
C SER A 33 -8.46 15.34 -11.14
N MET A 34 -9.57 15.02 -10.50
CA MET A 34 -10.00 15.58 -9.21
C MET A 34 -9.88 14.57 -8.07
N ASP A 35 -9.29 13.39 -8.30
CA ASP A 35 -9.14 12.35 -7.29
C ASP A 35 -8.02 12.69 -6.29
N VAL A 36 -8.40 13.44 -5.27
CA VAL A 36 -7.49 13.85 -4.18
C VAL A 36 -7.07 12.68 -3.31
N LEU A 37 -7.91 11.63 -3.19
CA LEU A 37 -7.56 10.45 -2.40
C LEU A 37 -6.38 9.71 -3.02
N SER A 38 -6.42 9.51 -4.34
CA SER A 38 -5.30 8.87 -5.06
C SER A 38 -4.03 9.73 -5.02
N SER A 39 -4.13 11.05 -5.18
CA SER A 39 -2.96 11.93 -5.11
C SER A 39 -2.30 11.94 -3.73
N GLN A 40 -3.09 11.97 -2.66
CA GLN A 40 -2.57 11.92 -1.29
C GLN A 40 -2.03 10.51 -0.95
N SER A 41 -2.70 9.46 -1.38
CA SER A 41 -2.21 8.08 -1.20
C SER A 41 -0.87 7.85 -1.90
N ASN A 42 -0.68 8.43 -3.09
CA ASN A 42 0.58 8.38 -3.81
C ASN A 42 1.71 9.04 -3.00
N LEU A 43 1.47 10.25 -2.47
CA LEU A 43 2.43 10.93 -1.60
C LEU A 43 2.71 10.15 -0.31
N ALA A 44 1.68 9.53 0.28
CA ALA A 44 1.84 8.71 1.47
C ALA A 44 2.75 7.51 1.21
N GLY A 45 2.58 6.81 0.08
CA GLY A 45 3.45 5.69 -0.31
C GLY A 45 4.90 6.12 -0.53
N TYR A 46 5.12 7.25 -1.18
CA TYR A 46 6.45 7.85 -1.31
C TYR A 46 7.06 8.16 0.06
N ARG A 47 6.33 8.89 0.90
CA ARG A 47 6.81 9.33 2.21
C ARG A 47 7.13 8.16 3.14
N ALA A 48 6.33 7.10 3.12
CA ALA A 48 6.57 5.91 3.93
C ALA A 48 7.96 5.31 3.67
N VAL A 49 8.39 5.24 2.41
CA VAL A 49 9.73 4.72 2.06
C VAL A 49 10.84 5.68 2.48
N ILE A 50 10.63 6.99 2.33
CA ILE A 50 11.61 8.00 2.75
C ILE A 50 11.81 7.97 4.27
N GLU A 51 10.73 7.89 5.06
CA GLU A 51 10.81 7.75 6.51
C GLU A 51 11.51 6.45 6.92
N ALA A 52 11.16 5.33 6.27
CA ALA A 52 11.83 4.06 6.51
C ALA A 52 13.34 4.14 6.21
N SER A 53 13.72 4.82 5.14
CA SER A 53 15.14 4.98 4.77
C SER A 53 15.92 5.84 5.76
N GLN A 54 15.27 6.81 6.38
CA GLN A 54 15.88 7.65 7.41
C GLN A 54 16.15 6.86 8.71
N ILE A 55 15.26 5.93 9.05
CA ILE A 55 15.37 5.12 10.27
C ILE A 55 16.28 3.91 10.05
N TYR A 56 16.30 3.37 8.83
CA TYR A 56 17.10 2.21 8.48
C TYR A 56 18.58 2.55 8.44
N ARG A 57 19.34 2.00 9.38
CA ARG A 57 20.75 2.35 9.60
C ARG A 57 21.74 1.72 8.61
N LYS A 58 21.25 1.15 7.50
CA LYS A 58 22.06 0.56 6.43
C LYS A 58 21.71 1.21 5.09
N ALA A 59 22.44 0.86 4.03
CA ALA A 59 22.16 1.35 2.68
C ALA A 59 20.94 0.64 2.07
N PHE A 60 20.12 1.37 1.32
CA PHE A 60 19.05 0.78 0.51
C PHE A 60 19.60 0.03 -0.69
N PRO A 61 20.52 0.62 -1.51
CA PRO A 61 21.11 -0.09 -2.64
C PRO A 61 22.22 -1.04 -2.19
N MET A 62 22.49 -2.01 -3.05
CA MET A 62 23.74 -2.75 -2.96
C MET A 62 24.92 -1.79 -3.16
N MET A 63 25.92 -1.88 -2.31
CA MET A 63 27.15 -1.11 -2.42
C MET A 63 28.35 -2.07 -2.47
N MET A 64 29.26 -1.81 -3.38
CA MET A 64 30.44 -2.66 -3.60
C MET A 64 31.71 -1.81 -3.63
N THR A 65 32.68 -2.23 -2.84
CA THR A 65 34.02 -1.63 -2.82
C THR A 65 35.07 -2.75 -2.78
N ALA A 66 36.34 -2.40 -2.93
CA ALA A 66 37.43 -3.36 -2.72
C ALA A 66 37.44 -3.95 -1.30
N ALA A 67 36.86 -3.26 -0.31
CA ALA A 67 36.75 -3.73 1.08
C ALA A 67 35.59 -4.74 1.30
N GLY A 68 34.70 -4.91 0.33
CA GLY A 68 33.58 -5.83 0.41
C GLY A 68 32.27 -5.30 -0.15
N THR A 69 31.21 -6.08 0.03
CA THR A 69 29.85 -5.80 -0.50
C THR A 69 28.86 -5.64 0.65
N ILE A 70 28.06 -4.58 0.59
CA ILE A 70 26.88 -4.38 1.42
C ILE A 70 25.67 -4.84 0.63
N PRO A 71 24.89 -5.83 1.09
CA PRO A 71 23.69 -6.27 0.38
C PRO A 71 22.62 -5.17 0.39
N PRO A 72 21.72 -5.15 -0.62
CA PRO A 72 20.62 -4.21 -0.66
C PRO A 72 19.59 -4.50 0.43
N ALA A 73 18.87 -3.47 0.86
CA ALA A 73 17.74 -3.62 1.76
C ALA A 73 16.64 -4.50 1.14
N ARG A 74 16.00 -5.31 1.96
CA ARG A 74 14.84 -6.13 1.59
C ARG A 74 13.59 -5.50 2.16
N VAL A 75 12.66 -5.15 1.29
CA VAL A 75 11.42 -4.43 1.65
C VAL A 75 10.21 -5.26 1.25
N LEU A 76 9.32 -5.54 2.20
CA LEU A 76 8.00 -6.11 1.93
C LEU A 76 6.95 -5.01 2.00
N VAL A 77 6.18 -4.85 0.93
CA VAL A 77 5.02 -3.96 0.89
C VAL A 77 3.74 -4.78 0.98
N MET A 78 2.93 -4.51 1.98
CA MET A 78 1.65 -5.19 2.19
C MET A 78 0.51 -4.26 1.76
N GLY A 79 -0.13 -4.61 0.66
CA GLY A 79 -1.13 -3.81 -0.05
C GLY A 79 -0.53 -3.11 -1.28
N ALA A 80 -1.00 -3.47 -2.47
CA ALA A 80 -0.56 -2.92 -3.76
C ALA A 80 -1.61 -1.99 -4.40
N GLY A 81 -2.25 -1.15 -3.58
CA GLY A 81 -3.06 -0.02 -4.04
C GLY A 81 -2.17 1.16 -4.48
N VAL A 82 -2.76 2.34 -4.69
CA VAL A 82 -2.03 3.54 -5.14
C VAL A 82 -0.81 3.83 -4.27
N ALA A 83 -0.97 3.83 -2.95
CA ALA A 83 0.14 4.05 -2.01
C ALA A 83 1.18 2.92 -2.08
N GLY A 84 0.73 1.66 -2.13
CA GLY A 84 1.62 0.51 -2.19
C GLY A 84 2.45 0.44 -3.46
N LEU A 85 1.84 0.68 -4.61
CA LEU A 85 2.56 0.74 -5.90
C LEU A 85 3.59 1.86 -5.91
N GLN A 86 3.26 3.02 -5.33
CA GLN A 86 4.23 4.12 -5.20
C GLN A 86 5.36 3.76 -4.23
N ALA A 87 5.06 3.10 -3.12
CA ALA A 87 6.10 2.63 -2.18
C ALA A 87 7.04 1.62 -2.85
N ILE A 88 6.49 0.65 -3.61
CA ILE A 88 7.26 -0.31 -4.40
C ILE A 88 8.18 0.42 -5.38
N ALA A 89 7.62 1.34 -6.18
CA ALA A 89 8.38 2.11 -7.16
C ALA A 89 9.50 2.94 -6.51
N THR A 90 9.22 3.56 -5.36
CA THR A 90 10.19 4.38 -4.63
C THR A 90 11.32 3.51 -4.06
N ALA A 91 10.99 2.44 -3.36
CA ALA A 91 11.99 1.52 -2.79
C ALA A 91 12.86 0.87 -3.87
N LYS A 92 12.27 0.50 -5.01
CA LYS A 92 13.02 -0.02 -6.17
C LYS A 92 14.00 1.01 -6.73
N ARG A 93 13.57 2.27 -6.91
CA ARG A 93 14.45 3.35 -7.38
C ARG A 93 15.59 3.63 -6.41
N MET A 94 15.37 3.42 -5.11
CA MET A 94 16.43 3.52 -4.09
C MET A 94 17.35 2.30 -4.06
N GLY A 95 17.10 1.27 -4.87
CA GLY A 95 17.96 0.09 -5.04
C GLY A 95 17.64 -1.08 -4.11
N ALA A 96 16.50 -1.06 -3.42
CA ALA A 96 16.06 -2.16 -2.58
C ALA A 96 15.58 -3.37 -3.41
N ILE A 97 15.65 -4.56 -2.81
CA ILE A 97 14.93 -5.75 -3.27
C ILE A 97 13.53 -5.67 -2.68
N VAL A 98 12.51 -5.55 -3.54
CA VAL A 98 11.13 -5.34 -3.10
C VAL A 98 10.28 -6.57 -3.38
N SER A 99 9.58 -7.02 -2.35
CA SER A 99 8.48 -7.98 -2.43
C SER A 99 7.17 -7.28 -2.06
N ALA A 100 6.05 -7.73 -2.60
CA ALA A 100 4.76 -7.19 -2.24
C ALA A 100 3.68 -8.26 -2.18
N THR A 101 2.68 -8.07 -1.33
CA THR A 101 1.50 -8.93 -1.26
C THR A 101 0.23 -8.08 -1.35
N ASP A 102 -0.77 -8.62 -2.01
CA ASP A 102 -2.13 -8.07 -2.09
C ASP A 102 -3.12 -9.22 -2.18
N VAL A 103 -4.34 -8.98 -1.78
CA VAL A 103 -5.43 -9.97 -1.85
C VAL A 103 -6.07 -10.06 -3.24
N ARG A 104 -5.78 -9.10 -4.13
CA ARG A 104 -6.33 -9.02 -5.48
C ARG A 104 -5.37 -9.63 -6.49
N PRO A 105 -5.79 -10.59 -7.33
CA PRO A 105 -4.96 -11.18 -8.37
C PRO A 105 -4.40 -10.15 -9.37
N ALA A 106 -5.20 -9.16 -9.76
CA ALA A 106 -4.78 -8.10 -10.68
C ALA A 106 -3.59 -7.26 -10.16
N ALA A 107 -3.36 -7.22 -8.85
CA ALA A 107 -2.21 -6.53 -8.27
C ALA A 107 -0.87 -7.19 -8.64
N LYS A 108 -0.86 -8.48 -8.97
CA LYS A 108 0.35 -9.21 -9.34
C LYS A 108 1.08 -8.57 -10.52
N GLU A 109 0.37 -8.38 -11.63
CA GLU A 109 0.94 -7.77 -12.83
C GLU A 109 1.47 -6.35 -12.55
N GLN A 110 0.74 -5.57 -11.75
CA GLN A 110 1.15 -4.22 -11.38
C GLN A 110 2.44 -4.21 -10.55
N VAL A 111 2.57 -5.12 -9.59
CA VAL A 111 3.79 -5.27 -8.76
C VAL A 111 4.98 -5.70 -9.62
N GLU A 112 4.79 -6.71 -10.47
CA GLU A 112 5.83 -7.24 -11.33
C GLU A 112 6.29 -6.22 -12.38
N SER A 113 5.38 -5.40 -12.92
CA SER A 113 5.71 -4.32 -13.85
C SER A 113 6.62 -3.24 -13.23
N LEU A 114 6.55 -3.07 -11.91
CA LEU A 114 7.45 -2.18 -11.16
C LEU A 114 8.76 -2.86 -10.73
N GLY A 115 8.96 -4.13 -11.12
CA GLY A 115 10.13 -4.92 -10.78
C GLY A 115 10.12 -5.46 -9.34
N GLY A 116 8.96 -5.49 -8.68
CA GLY A 116 8.74 -6.15 -7.40
C GLY A 116 8.46 -7.65 -7.58
N LYS A 117 8.67 -8.43 -6.53
CA LYS A 117 8.27 -9.84 -6.48
C LYS A 117 6.91 -9.94 -5.80
N PHE A 118 5.93 -10.53 -6.48
CA PHE A 118 4.63 -10.78 -5.85
C PHE A 118 4.69 -12.02 -4.93
N VAL A 119 4.05 -11.92 -3.76
CA VAL A 119 4.02 -12.95 -2.72
C VAL A 119 2.56 -13.25 -2.36
N ALA A 120 2.06 -14.38 -2.87
CA ALA A 120 0.73 -14.89 -2.55
C ALA A 120 0.69 -16.40 -2.71
N VAL A 121 -0.27 -17.06 -2.05
CA VAL A 121 -0.64 -18.43 -2.35
C VAL A 121 -1.48 -18.40 -3.63
N GLU A 122 -0.92 -18.88 -4.73
CA GLU A 122 -1.55 -18.85 -6.05
C GLU A 122 -2.31 -20.17 -6.29
N ASP A 123 -3.41 -20.36 -5.61
CA ASP A 123 -4.33 -21.48 -5.88
C ASP A 123 -5.58 -21.01 -6.67
N GLU A 124 -6.50 -21.93 -6.95
CA GLU A 124 -7.71 -21.61 -7.71
C GLU A 124 -8.57 -20.56 -6.99
N GLU A 125 -8.63 -20.62 -5.65
CA GLU A 125 -9.37 -19.64 -4.86
C GLU A 125 -8.81 -18.23 -5.03
N PHE A 126 -7.48 -18.08 -5.11
CA PHE A 126 -6.84 -16.79 -5.37
C PHE A 126 -7.19 -16.25 -6.76
N LYS A 127 -7.18 -17.10 -7.80
CA LYS A 127 -7.53 -16.67 -9.16
C LYS A 127 -8.95 -16.13 -9.27
N GLU A 128 -9.87 -16.63 -8.45
CA GLU A 128 -11.27 -16.22 -8.39
C GLU A 128 -11.55 -15.12 -7.37
N ALA A 129 -10.53 -14.62 -6.68
CA ALA A 129 -10.66 -13.70 -5.55
C ALA A 129 -11.11 -12.29 -5.93
N GLU A 130 -11.14 -11.94 -7.23
CA GLU A 130 -11.54 -10.62 -7.68
C GLU A 130 -13.02 -10.56 -8.00
N SER A 131 -13.71 -9.58 -7.43
CA SER A 131 -15.10 -9.28 -7.79
C SER A 131 -15.14 -8.39 -9.04
N SER A 132 -16.31 -8.36 -9.73
CA SER A 132 -16.53 -7.49 -10.91
C SER A 132 -16.30 -5.99 -10.65
N GLY A 133 -16.21 -5.56 -9.38
CA GLY A 133 -15.90 -4.19 -8.96
C GLY A 133 -14.45 -3.95 -8.58
N GLY A 134 -13.53 -4.90 -8.80
CA GLY A 134 -12.11 -4.76 -8.45
C GLY A 134 -11.81 -4.86 -6.94
N TYR A 135 -12.78 -5.29 -6.13
CA TYR A 135 -12.61 -5.54 -4.71
C TYR A 135 -12.35 -7.03 -4.45
N ALA A 136 -11.53 -7.31 -3.43
CA ALA A 136 -11.27 -8.67 -3.01
C ALA A 136 -12.53 -9.34 -2.43
N LYS A 137 -12.76 -10.60 -2.80
CA LYS A 137 -13.74 -11.45 -2.12
C LYS A 137 -13.18 -11.92 -0.77
N GLN A 138 -14.06 -12.26 0.15
CA GLN A 138 -13.65 -12.88 1.40
C GLN A 138 -13.14 -14.30 1.12
N MET A 139 -11.88 -14.54 1.44
CA MET A 139 -11.19 -15.81 1.24
C MET A 139 -11.54 -16.80 2.35
N SER A 140 -11.45 -18.11 2.04
CA SER A 140 -11.67 -19.17 3.02
C SER A 140 -10.67 -19.10 4.18
N ALA A 141 -11.05 -19.62 5.35
CA ALA A 141 -10.16 -19.71 6.51
C ALA A 141 -8.90 -20.56 6.22
N ALA A 142 -9.04 -21.59 5.36
CA ALA A 142 -7.92 -22.41 4.93
C ALA A 142 -6.91 -21.64 4.08
N TYR A 143 -7.39 -20.81 3.14
CA TYR A 143 -6.55 -19.93 2.35
C TYR A 143 -5.86 -18.89 3.22
N GLN A 144 -6.62 -18.22 4.08
CA GLN A 144 -6.07 -17.18 4.98
C GLN A 144 -4.94 -17.74 5.85
N LYS A 145 -5.07 -18.97 6.35
CA LYS A 145 -4.01 -19.63 7.13
C LYS A 145 -2.74 -19.86 6.29
N LYS A 146 -2.88 -20.42 5.09
CA LYS A 146 -1.74 -20.64 4.18
C LYS A 146 -1.05 -19.30 3.81
N GLN A 147 -1.85 -18.28 3.53
CA GLN A 147 -1.34 -16.95 3.19
C GLN A 147 -0.59 -16.33 4.40
N ALA A 148 -1.14 -16.45 5.60
CA ALA A 148 -0.49 -15.97 6.82
C ALA A 148 0.84 -16.68 7.08
N GLU A 149 0.91 -17.99 6.88
CA GLU A 149 2.15 -18.77 7.00
C GLU A 149 3.21 -18.32 5.98
N LEU A 150 2.81 -18.12 4.71
CA LEU A 150 3.69 -17.64 3.65
C LEU A 150 4.21 -16.23 3.95
N VAL A 151 3.32 -15.33 4.37
CA VAL A 151 3.67 -13.95 4.71
C VAL A 151 4.58 -13.91 5.93
N SER A 152 4.28 -14.68 6.97
CA SER A 152 5.12 -14.78 8.18
C SER A 152 6.55 -15.24 7.84
N LYS A 153 6.68 -16.27 7.00
CA LYS A 153 7.97 -16.74 6.51
C LYS A 153 8.69 -15.66 5.69
N THR A 154 7.94 -14.93 4.87
CA THR A 154 8.53 -13.87 4.04
C THR A 154 9.03 -12.71 4.90
N ILE A 155 8.26 -12.30 5.91
CA ILE A 155 8.61 -11.19 6.83
C ILE A 155 9.93 -11.46 7.54
N SER A 156 10.20 -12.69 7.94
CA SER A 156 11.43 -13.04 8.67
C SER A 156 12.73 -12.73 7.90
N ASP A 157 12.64 -12.64 6.58
CA ASP A 157 13.76 -12.35 5.68
C ASP A 157 13.81 -10.87 5.24
N GLN A 158 12.93 -10.01 5.76
CA GLN A 158 12.86 -8.60 5.36
C GLN A 158 13.54 -7.68 6.38
N ASP A 159 14.11 -6.60 5.89
CA ASP A 159 14.64 -5.51 6.71
C ASP A 159 13.56 -4.49 7.08
N ILE A 160 12.60 -4.29 6.17
CA ILE A 160 11.55 -3.28 6.28
C ILE A 160 10.22 -3.90 5.85
N VAL A 161 9.17 -3.66 6.64
CA VAL A 161 7.79 -4.03 6.29
C VAL A 161 6.95 -2.76 6.24
N CYS A 162 6.36 -2.50 5.08
CA CYS A 162 5.52 -1.34 4.83
C CYS A 162 4.06 -1.76 4.72
N LEU A 163 3.23 -1.30 5.65
CA LEU A 163 1.78 -1.56 5.69
C LEU A 163 1.05 -0.35 5.12
N LEU A 164 0.31 -0.54 4.04
CA LEU A 164 -0.39 0.52 3.33
C LEU A 164 -1.88 0.22 3.12
N TYR A 165 -2.46 -0.58 3.98
CA TYR A 165 -3.90 -0.75 4.08
C TYR A 165 -4.38 -0.31 5.46
N THR A 166 -5.65 0.06 5.55
CA THR A 166 -6.29 0.46 6.80
C THR A 166 -6.31 -0.71 7.77
N SER A 167 -5.41 -0.71 8.72
CA SER A 167 -5.47 -1.56 9.91
C SER A 167 -5.65 -0.64 11.11
N PRO A 168 -6.55 -0.96 12.06
CA PRO A 168 -6.64 -0.20 13.29
C PRO A 168 -5.26 -0.14 13.94
N SER A 169 -4.71 1.05 14.08
CA SER A 169 -3.48 1.24 14.82
C SER A 169 -3.80 1.39 16.32
N PRO A 170 -2.85 1.12 17.21
CA PRO A 170 -3.07 1.40 18.63
C PRO A 170 -3.45 2.86 18.94
N ARG A 171 -3.19 3.78 18.00
CA ARG A 171 -3.58 5.19 18.11
C ARG A 171 -5.05 5.45 17.73
N ASP A 172 -5.66 4.53 16.99
CA ASP A 172 -7.05 4.65 16.53
C ASP A 172 -8.04 4.09 17.58
N ILE A 173 -7.52 3.48 18.64
CA ILE A 173 -8.29 2.79 19.70
C ILE A 173 -8.36 3.63 20.99
N SER A 174 -7.70 4.80 21.01
CA SER A 174 -7.66 5.71 22.18
C SER A 174 -8.74 6.79 22.12
#